data_63f5de535870a73a9336586c5c1e6f71
#
_entry.id   63f5de535870a73a9336586c5c1e6f71
#
_cell.length_a   1.000
_cell.length_b   1.000
_cell.length_c   1.000
_cell.angle_alpha   90.00
_cell.angle_beta   90.00
_cell.angle_gamma   90.00
#
_symmetry.space_group_name_H-M   'P 1'
#
loop_
_entity.id
_entity.type
_entity.pdbx_description
1 polymer ?
#
loop_
_entity_poly.entity_id
_entity_poly.type
_entity_poly.pdbx_seq_one_letter_code
_entity_poly.pdbx_strand_id
1 'polypeptide(L)'
;KYFGVAKGKNVIYVSLESLQSFIINYKLNGEEVTPFLNSLIKDDNTFYFDNFFHQTGQGKTSDAEFMMENSLYGMSQGAVFVNKAQNTLQSAPAILKGEGYTSAAFHGNYKTFWNRNEMYKTIGYDKFFDAEYYDMSEENTKNYGMKDIPFFEQSMPLLEGLKQPFYT
;
A
#
# COMPACT_ATOMS: atom_id res chain seq x y z
N LYS A 1 -7.89 -8.75 -22.77
CA LYS A 1 -6.55 -8.59 -23.41
C LYS A 1 -5.42 -8.81 -22.41
N TYR A 2 -5.58 -8.36 -21.17
CA TYR A 2 -4.51 -8.40 -20.15
C TYR A 2 -4.69 -9.50 -19.09
N PHE A 3 -5.69 -10.36 -19.23
CA PHE A 3 -5.93 -11.44 -18.27
C PHE A 3 -4.71 -12.38 -18.20
N GLY A 4 -4.21 -12.59 -17.01
CA GLY A 4 -3.09 -13.50 -16.73
C GLY A 4 -1.69 -13.03 -17.13
N VAL A 5 -1.52 -11.82 -17.68
CA VAL A 5 -0.18 -11.33 -18.11
C VAL A 5 0.82 -11.23 -16.96
N ALA A 6 0.35 -11.02 -15.74
CA ALA A 6 1.16 -10.93 -14.52
C ALA A 6 1.20 -12.23 -13.70
N LYS A 7 0.68 -13.35 -14.22
CA LYS A 7 0.70 -14.61 -13.49
C LYS A 7 2.13 -15.03 -13.12
N GLY A 8 2.35 -15.33 -11.85
CA GLY A 8 3.65 -15.71 -11.31
C GLY A 8 4.67 -14.57 -11.18
N LYS A 9 4.26 -13.33 -11.41
CA LYS A 9 5.08 -12.14 -11.17
C LYS A 9 4.89 -11.63 -9.75
N ASN A 10 5.94 -11.03 -9.18
CA ASN A 10 5.82 -10.29 -7.94
C ASN A 10 4.95 -9.06 -8.14
N VAL A 11 4.14 -8.75 -7.15
CA VAL A 11 3.29 -7.56 -7.13
C VAL A 11 3.68 -6.70 -5.94
N ILE A 12 3.97 -5.42 -6.20
CA ILE A 12 4.22 -4.42 -5.16
C ILE A 12 3.18 -3.33 -5.33
N TYR A 13 2.33 -3.17 -4.33
CA TYR A 13 1.35 -2.10 -4.24
C TYR A 13 1.87 -1.01 -3.30
N VAL A 14 2.05 0.19 -3.82
CA VAL A 14 2.52 1.35 -3.04
C VAL A 14 1.39 2.35 -2.88
N SER A 15 0.94 2.56 -1.65
CA SER A 15 -0.05 3.58 -1.32
C SER A 15 0.65 4.92 -1.05
N LEU A 16 0.49 5.86 -1.96
CA LEU A 16 1.02 7.23 -1.83
C LEU A 16 -0.07 8.14 -1.26
N GLU A 17 -0.16 8.20 0.07
CA GLU A 17 -1.18 9.01 0.72
C GLU A 17 -1.01 10.50 0.44
N SER A 18 -2.15 11.18 0.25
CA SER A 18 -2.22 12.63 -0.02
C SER A 18 -1.55 13.08 -1.33
N LEU A 19 -1.11 12.16 -2.18
CA LEU A 19 -0.63 12.51 -3.52
C LEU A 19 -1.82 13.01 -4.36
N GLN A 20 -1.75 14.23 -4.83
CA GLN A 20 -2.79 14.84 -5.67
C GLN A 20 -2.33 14.95 -7.13
N SER A 21 -3.25 14.73 -8.06
CA SER A 21 -2.93 14.68 -9.50
C SER A 21 -2.30 15.97 -10.06
N PHE A 22 -2.54 17.13 -9.45
CA PHE A 22 -1.99 18.39 -9.93
C PHE A 22 -0.46 18.48 -9.89
N ILE A 23 0.20 17.67 -9.05
CA ILE A 23 1.67 17.68 -8.97
C ILE A 23 2.34 16.95 -10.13
N ILE A 24 1.58 16.14 -10.87
CA ILE A 24 2.06 15.45 -12.06
C ILE A 24 2.32 16.48 -13.17
N ASN A 25 3.51 16.44 -13.75
CA ASN A 25 4.01 17.42 -14.70
C ASN A 25 4.08 18.87 -14.17
N TYR A 26 3.85 19.08 -12.86
CA TYR A 26 4.00 20.39 -12.25
C TYR A 26 5.47 20.77 -12.11
N LYS A 27 5.76 22.05 -12.35
CA LYS A 27 7.10 22.63 -12.19
C LYS A 27 7.09 23.73 -11.15
N LEU A 28 8.06 23.66 -10.24
CA LEU A 28 8.34 24.73 -9.28
C LEU A 28 9.68 25.34 -9.62
N ASN A 29 9.72 26.66 -9.84
CA ASN A 29 10.93 27.37 -10.25
C ASN A 29 11.64 26.78 -11.51
N GLY A 30 10.86 26.16 -12.41
CA GLY A 30 11.36 25.55 -13.64
C GLY A 30 11.75 24.06 -13.51
N GLU A 31 11.81 23.52 -12.31
CA GLU A 31 12.14 22.11 -12.03
C GLU A 31 10.88 21.26 -11.83
N GLU A 32 10.89 20.03 -12.34
CA GLU A 32 9.79 19.09 -12.15
C GLU A 32 9.69 18.64 -10.68
N VAL A 33 8.49 18.71 -10.11
CA VAL A 33 8.24 18.28 -8.72
C VAL A 33 8.27 16.75 -8.59
N THR A 34 7.79 16.05 -9.61
CA THR A 34 7.71 14.58 -9.63
C THR A 34 8.37 14.00 -10.88
N PRO A 35 9.70 14.17 -11.07
CA PRO A 35 10.36 13.77 -12.32
C PRO A 35 10.26 12.27 -12.59
N PHE A 36 10.36 11.43 -11.54
CA PHE A 36 10.23 9.97 -11.67
C PHE A 36 8.81 9.57 -12.09
N LEU A 37 7.77 10.07 -11.42
CA LEU A 37 6.38 9.77 -11.80
C LEU A 37 6.06 10.28 -13.20
N ASN A 38 6.55 11.46 -13.55
CA ASN A 38 6.39 12.00 -14.90
C ASN A 38 7.06 11.13 -15.98
N SER A 39 8.17 10.46 -15.65
CA SER A 39 8.82 9.51 -16.56
C SER A 39 8.01 8.22 -16.71
N LEU A 40 7.44 7.72 -15.62
CA LEU A 40 6.60 6.50 -15.67
C LEU A 40 5.36 6.67 -16.55
N ILE A 41 4.72 7.84 -16.52
CA ILE A 41 3.54 8.10 -17.35
C ILE A 41 3.85 8.01 -18.86
N LYS A 42 5.11 8.23 -19.24
CA LYS A 42 5.59 8.18 -20.63
C LYS A 42 6.11 6.79 -21.04
N ASP A 43 6.20 5.87 -20.09
CA ASP A 43 6.70 4.50 -20.32
C ASP A 43 5.61 3.63 -20.95
N ASP A 44 5.94 2.92 -22.03
CA ASP A 44 5.00 2.03 -22.77
C ASP A 44 4.49 0.85 -21.94
N ASN A 45 5.14 0.54 -20.83
CA ASN A 45 4.73 -0.53 -19.91
C ASN A 45 3.87 -0.03 -18.74
N THR A 46 3.50 1.24 -18.73
CA THR A 46 2.71 1.87 -17.67
C THR A 46 1.26 2.08 -18.09
N PHE A 47 0.34 1.78 -17.18
CA PHE A 47 -1.05 2.22 -17.26
C PHE A 47 -1.23 3.43 -16.35
N TYR A 48 -1.54 4.58 -16.94
CA TYR A 48 -1.84 5.81 -16.21
C TYR A 48 -3.33 6.09 -16.22
N PHE A 49 -3.91 6.33 -15.04
CA PHE A 49 -5.32 6.66 -14.86
C PHE A 49 -5.42 8.09 -14.32
N ASP A 50 -5.70 9.05 -15.18
CA ASP A 50 -5.80 10.47 -14.83
C ASP A 50 -7.16 10.86 -14.20
N ASN A 51 -8.15 10.00 -14.35
CA ASN A 51 -9.50 10.14 -13.80
C ASN A 51 -9.70 9.31 -12.51
N PHE A 52 -8.74 9.38 -11.58
CA PHE A 52 -8.80 8.66 -10.32
C PHE A 52 -9.28 9.58 -9.19
N PHE A 53 -10.48 9.34 -8.68
CA PHE A 53 -11.12 10.16 -7.66
C PHE A 53 -11.08 9.50 -6.30
N HIS A 54 -10.94 10.32 -5.27
CA HIS A 54 -11.03 9.95 -3.88
C HIS A 54 -12.40 9.31 -3.54
N GLN A 55 -12.37 8.13 -2.92
CA GLN A 55 -13.55 7.34 -2.54
C GLN A 55 -13.57 6.97 -1.05
N THR A 56 -12.60 7.44 -0.28
CA THR A 56 -12.49 7.12 1.14
C THR A 56 -13.42 7.98 1.97
N GLY A 57 -13.89 7.43 3.09
CA GLY A 57 -14.70 8.12 4.08
C GLY A 57 -13.91 8.46 5.36
N GLN A 58 -14.50 8.17 6.51
CA GLN A 58 -13.89 8.42 7.81
C GLN A 58 -12.66 7.54 8.10
N GLY A 59 -12.57 6.37 7.46
CA GLY A 59 -11.43 5.46 7.58
C GLY A 59 -10.16 5.93 6.87
N LYS A 60 -10.24 6.98 6.03
CA LYS A 60 -9.07 7.59 5.38
C LYS A 60 -8.19 6.55 4.68
N THR A 61 -6.91 6.45 5.06
CA THR A 61 -5.95 5.49 4.51
C THR A 61 -6.42 4.04 4.64
N SER A 62 -7.04 3.69 5.78
CA SER A 62 -7.55 2.33 5.99
C SER A 62 -8.72 1.97 5.07
N ASP A 63 -9.53 2.95 4.64
CA ASP A 63 -10.55 2.73 3.62
C ASP A 63 -9.93 2.50 2.25
N ALA A 64 -8.86 3.24 1.90
CA ALA A 64 -8.14 3.04 0.64
C ALA A 64 -7.52 1.64 0.57
N GLU A 65 -6.85 1.19 1.62
CA GLU A 65 -6.31 -0.16 1.75
C GLU A 65 -7.43 -1.20 1.62
N PHE A 66 -8.55 -1.02 2.33
CA PHE A 66 -9.69 -1.93 2.27
C PHE A 66 -10.26 -2.06 0.85
N MET A 67 -10.45 -0.94 0.16
CA MET A 67 -11.01 -0.93 -1.19
C MET A 67 -10.10 -1.65 -2.18
N MET A 68 -8.79 -1.44 -2.10
CA MET A 68 -7.83 -2.09 -3.00
C MET A 68 -7.75 -3.59 -2.77
N GLU A 69 -7.76 -4.01 -1.49
CA GLU A 69 -7.64 -5.42 -1.14
C GLU A 69 -8.91 -6.23 -1.38
N ASN A 70 -10.08 -5.61 -1.32
CA ASN A 70 -11.35 -6.33 -1.31
C ASN A 70 -12.30 -5.95 -2.44
N SER A 71 -11.98 -4.94 -3.26
CA SER A 71 -12.88 -4.39 -4.29
C SER A 71 -14.26 -3.97 -3.73
N LEU A 72 -14.29 -3.50 -2.49
CA LEU A 72 -15.49 -3.06 -1.77
C LEU A 72 -15.28 -1.64 -1.25
N TYR A 73 -16.33 -0.83 -1.25
CA TYR A 73 -16.27 0.50 -0.64
C TYR A 73 -16.18 0.43 0.89
N GLY A 74 -15.56 1.46 1.46
CA GLY A 74 -15.57 1.70 2.89
C GLY A 74 -16.96 1.96 3.45
N MET A 75 -17.06 2.06 4.77
CA MET A 75 -18.33 2.36 5.45
C MET A 75 -18.69 3.85 5.32
N SER A 76 -19.99 4.16 5.29
CA SER A 76 -20.46 5.55 5.33
C SER A 76 -20.14 6.26 6.64
N GLN A 77 -20.01 5.50 7.73
CA GLN A 77 -19.61 5.99 9.04
C GLN A 77 -18.63 5.04 9.71
N GLY A 78 -17.59 5.58 10.35
CA GLY A 78 -16.50 4.83 10.94
C GLY A 78 -15.53 4.24 9.90
N ALA A 79 -14.68 3.32 10.34
CA ALA A 79 -13.70 2.64 9.51
C ALA A 79 -13.94 1.13 9.50
N VAL A 80 -13.84 0.50 8.35
CA VAL A 80 -13.96 -0.97 8.22
C VAL A 80 -12.90 -1.67 9.07
N PHE A 81 -11.68 -1.18 9.06
CA PHE A 81 -10.57 -1.73 9.84
C PHE A 81 -10.84 -1.80 11.34
N VAL A 82 -11.61 -0.85 11.88
CA VAL A 82 -11.97 -0.83 13.28
C VAL A 82 -13.24 -1.65 13.54
N ASN A 83 -14.26 -1.45 12.71
CA ASN A 83 -15.61 -1.95 13.00
C ASN A 83 -15.88 -3.36 12.46
N LYS A 84 -15.07 -3.84 11.50
CA LYS A 84 -15.33 -5.10 10.76
C LYS A 84 -14.10 -6.04 10.72
N ALA A 85 -13.11 -5.83 11.56
CA ALA A 85 -11.92 -6.67 11.61
C ALA A 85 -12.20 -8.14 11.95
N GLN A 86 -13.39 -8.47 12.47
CA GLN A 86 -13.81 -9.83 12.77
C GLN A 86 -14.61 -10.52 11.66
N ASN A 87 -14.83 -9.82 10.53
CA ASN A 87 -15.53 -10.40 9.40
C ASN A 87 -14.65 -11.39 8.64
N THR A 88 -15.26 -12.26 7.85
CA THR A 88 -14.55 -13.06 6.85
C THR A 88 -14.52 -12.30 5.53
N LEU A 89 -13.35 -12.14 4.94
CA LEU A 89 -13.14 -11.39 3.69
C LEU A 89 -12.49 -12.29 2.63
N GLN A 90 -12.87 -12.04 1.37
CA GLN A 90 -12.22 -12.62 0.21
C GLN A 90 -11.36 -11.54 -0.45
N SER A 91 -10.18 -11.34 0.11
CA SER A 91 -9.25 -10.28 -0.28
C SER A 91 -8.21 -10.75 -1.30
N ALA A 92 -7.47 -9.81 -1.89
CA ALA A 92 -6.37 -10.11 -2.81
C ALA A 92 -5.30 -11.01 -2.16
N PRO A 93 -4.77 -10.74 -0.95
CA PRO A 93 -3.84 -11.65 -0.28
C PRO A 93 -4.40 -13.06 -0.07
N ALA A 94 -5.65 -13.17 0.38
CA ALA A 94 -6.28 -14.47 0.62
C ALA A 94 -6.46 -15.29 -0.67
N ILE A 95 -6.85 -14.66 -1.77
CA ILE A 95 -6.98 -15.28 -3.09
C ILE A 95 -5.61 -15.72 -3.61
N LEU A 96 -4.63 -14.83 -3.58
CA LEU A 96 -3.29 -15.08 -4.11
C LEU A 96 -2.53 -16.14 -3.32
N LYS A 97 -2.80 -16.28 -2.03
CA LYS A 97 -2.27 -17.38 -1.22
C LYS A 97 -2.67 -18.75 -1.80
N GLY A 98 -3.90 -18.89 -2.28
CA GLY A 98 -4.38 -20.10 -2.99
C GLY A 98 -3.62 -20.37 -4.30
N GLU A 99 -3.03 -19.34 -4.90
CA GLU A 99 -2.20 -19.41 -6.11
C GLU A 99 -0.69 -19.55 -5.81
N GLY A 100 -0.31 -19.75 -4.55
CA GLY A 100 1.07 -19.98 -4.12
C GLY A 100 1.91 -18.73 -3.86
N TYR A 101 1.28 -17.55 -3.80
CA TYR A 101 1.95 -16.31 -3.42
C TYR A 101 2.19 -16.24 -1.91
N THR A 102 3.30 -15.62 -1.55
CA THR A 102 3.54 -15.11 -0.18
C THR A 102 3.07 -13.66 -0.13
N SER A 103 2.38 -13.27 0.94
CA SER A 103 1.92 -11.89 1.07
C SER A 103 2.52 -11.20 2.30
N ALA A 104 2.85 -9.91 2.16
CA ALA A 104 3.36 -9.11 3.26
C ALA A 104 2.88 -7.66 3.18
N ALA A 105 2.50 -7.09 4.31
CA ALA A 105 2.23 -5.65 4.43
C ALA A 105 3.41 -4.96 5.10
N PHE A 106 3.71 -3.74 4.67
CA PHE A 106 4.77 -2.88 5.20
C PHE A 106 4.16 -1.57 5.68
N HIS A 107 4.52 -1.13 6.89
CA HIS A 107 3.98 0.11 7.44
C HIS A 107 4.94 0.74 8.45
N GLY A 108 5.40 1.94 8.16
CA GLY A 108 6.37 2.70 8.97
C GLY A 108 5.80 3.28 10.27
N ASN A 109 4.81 2.63 10.89
CA ASN A 109 4.23 2.99 12.17
C ASN A 109 3.82 1.73 12.93
N TYR A 110 3.37 1.88 14.18
CA TYR A 110 2.96 0.76 15.03
C TYR A 110 1.73 0.03 14.48
N LYS A 111 1.72 -1.28 14.61
CA LYS A 111 0.68 -2.20 14.12
C LYS A 111 -0.74 -1.89 14.60
N THR A 112 -0.88 -1.21 15.74
CA THR A 112 -2.19 -0.83 16.29
C THR A 112 -2.81 0.37 15.58
N PHE A 113 -2.03 1.14 14.82
CA PHE A 113 -2.54 2.29 14.09
C PHE A 113 -3.55 1.85 13.03
N TRP A 114 -4.77 2.37 13.09
CA TRP A 114 -5.94 1.90 12.33
C TRP A 114 -6.30 0.42 12.56
N ASN A 115 -5.93 -0.17 13.71
CA ASN A 115 -6.25 -1.57 14.02
C ASN A 115 -5.71 -2.57 12.98
N ARG A 116 -4.59 -2.24 12.32
CA ARG A 116 -3.99 -3.07 11.27
C ARG A 116 -3.60 -4.46 11.75
N ASN A 117 -3.13 -4.56 13.01
CA ASN A 117 -2.76 -5.83 13.62
C ASN A 117 -3.88 -6.88 13.58
N GLU A 118 -5.14 -6.46 13.70
CA GLU A 118 -6.29 -7.37 13.59
C GLU A 118 -6.77 -7.47 12.13
N MET A 119 -6.89 -6.34 11.46
CA MET A 119 -7.46 -6.32 10.11
C MET A 119 -6.59 -7.05 9.08
N TYR A 120 -5.26 -6.97 9.18
CA TYR A 120 -4.38 -7.66 8.23
C TYR A 120 -4.42 -9.19 8.39
N LYS A 121 -4.73 -9.72 9.59
CA LYS A 121 -5.04 -11.14 9.76
C LYS A 121 -6.32 -11.52 9.00
N THR A 122 -7.34 -10.68 9.10
CA THR A 122 -8.64 -10.85 8.42
C THR A 122 -8.50 -10.74 6.90
N ILE A 123 -7.69 -9.82 6.41
CA ILE A 123 -7.32 -9.68 4.99
C ILE A 123 -6.49 -10.89 4.52
N GLY A 124 -5.75 -11.55 5.41
CA GLY A 124 -5.02 -12.78 5.10
C GLY A 124 -3.57 -12.59 4.70
N TYR A 125 -2.95 -11.46 5.06
CA TYR A 125 -1.51 -11.30 4.92
C TYR A 125 -0.73 -12.33 5.74
N ASP A 126 0.30 -12.92 5.14
CA ASP A 126 1.18 -13.88 5.81
C ASP A 126 2.14 -13.18 6.79
N LYS A 127 2.54 -11.95 6.49
CA LYS A 127 3.47 -11.15 7.28
C LYS A 127 3.01 -9.70 7.37
N PHE A 128 3.35 -9.06 8.48
CA PHE A 128 3.19 -7.63 8.66
C PHE A 128 4.46 -7.04 9.28
N PHE A 129 5.16 -6.22 8.51
CA PHE A 129 6.34 -5.48 8.92
C PHE A 129 5.93 -4.09 9.37
N ASP A 130 5.79 -3.91 10.68
CA ASP A 130 5.43 -2.65 11.32
C ASP A 130 6.65 -2.01 11.99
N ALA A 131 6.44 -0.97 12.79
CA ALA A 131 7.49 -0.22 13.49
C ALA A 131 8.51 -1.08 14.27
N GLU A 132 8.14 -2.31 14.67
CA GLU A 132 9.04 -3.21 15.39
C GLU A 132 10.20 -3.74 14.52
N TYR A 133 10.09 -3.62 13.20
CA TYR A 133 11.09 -4.05 12.22
C TYR A 133 12.02 -2.94 11.74
N TYR A 134 11.81 -1.71 12.20
CA TYR A 134 12.50 -0.51 11.71
C TYR A 134 13.22 0.24 12.82
N ASP A 135 14.26 0.98 12.44
CA ASP A 135 14.88 1.96 13.34
C ASP A 135 13.99 3.20 13.46
N MET A 136 13.25 3.26 14.54
CA MET A 136 12.31 4.34 14.87
C MET A 136 12.97 5.51 15.63
N SER A 137 14.29 5.73 15.45
CA SER A 137 14.98 6.87 16.04
C SER A 137 14.41 8.21 15.55
N GLU A 138 14.69 9.30 16.29
CA GLU A 138 14.23 10.65 15.94
C GLU A 138 14.73 11.11 14.56
N GLU A 139 15.90 10.63 14.15
CA GLU A 139 16.47 10.90 12.83
C GLU A 139 15.58 10.31 11.72
N ASN A 140 15.04 9.11 11.91
CA ASN A 140 14.27 8.38 10.92
C ASN A 140 12.77 8.65 10.99
N THR A 141 12.28 9.31 12.04
CA THR A 141 10.84 9.51 12.27
C THR A 141 10.44 10.98 12.20
N LYS A 142 9.14 11.20 11.94
CA LYS A 142 8.51 12.51 12.05
C LYS A 142 7.00 12.33 12.30
N ASN A 143 6.47 13.08 13.27
CA ASN A 143 5.05 13.05 13.62
C ASN A 143 4.53 11.64 13.96
N TYR A 144 3.86 10.98 13.01
CA TYR A 144 3.14 9.73 13.22
C TYR A 144 3.92 8.48 12.83
N GLY A 145 5.13 8.58 12.30
CA GLY A 145 5.86 7.40 11.85
C GLY A 145 7.18 7.70 11.15
N MET A 146 7.67 6.73 10.41
CA MET A 146 8.92 6.87 9.65
C MET A 146 8.78 7.89 8.51
N LYS A 147 9.91 8.55 8.20
CA LYS A 147 10.07 9.29 6.96
C LYS A 147 10.15 8.30 5.78
N ASP A 148 9.75 8.74 4.59
CA ASP A 148 9.64 7.85 3.43
C ASP A 148 10.97 7.21 3.03
N ILE A 149 12.06 7.99 2.96
CA ILE A 149 13.37 7.47 2.55
C ILE A 149 13.85 6.34 3.46
N PRO A 150 14.03 6.51 4.79
CA PRO A 150 14.46 5.42 5.66
C PRO A 150 13.44 4.25 5.69
N PHE A 151 12.15 4.51 5.50
CA PHE A 151 11.15 3.44 5.41
C PHE A 151 11.42 2.54 4.21
N PHE A 152 11.62 3.10 3.02
CA PHE A 152 11.90 2.30 1.82
C PHE A 152 13.27 1.62 1.91
N GLU A 153 14.31 2.32 2.34
CA GLU A 153 15.66 1.74 2.48
C GLU A 153 15.67 0.54 3.42
N GLN A 154 15.01 0.64 4.57
CA GLN A 154 14.95 -0.44 5.55
C GLN A 154 13.96 -1.55 5.16
N SER A 155 12.98 -1.25 4.29
CA SER A 155 12.06 -2.26 3.77
C SER A 155 12.69 -3.16 2.71
N MET A 156 13.70 -2.69 1.97
CA MET A 156 14.30 -3.46 0.87
C MET A 156 14.82 -4.84 1.30
N PRO A 157 15.65 -5.01 2.35
CA PRO A 157 16.11 -6.32 2.77
C PRO A 157 14.98 -7.24 3.23
N LEU A 158 13.91 -6.70 3.82
CA LEU A 158 12.73 -7.46 4.22
C LEU A 158 11.95 -7.95 2.99
N LEU A 159 11.83 -7.12 1.97
CA LEU A 159 11.20 -7.44 0.69
C LEU A 159 11.98 -8.52 -0.07
N GLU A 160 13.30 -8.38 -0.15
CA GLU A 160 14.19 -9.35 -0.80
C GLU A 160 14.16 -10.73 -0.12
N GLY A 161 13.88 -10.77 1.18
CA GLY A 161 13.72 -12.00 1.95
C GLY A 161 12.37 -12.70 1.76
N LEU A 162 11.44 -12.17 0.97
CA LEU A 162 10.17 -12.83 0.70
C LEU A 162 10.31 -13.95 -0.33
N LYS A 163 9.60 -15.05 -0.07
CA LYS A 163 9.49 -16.14 -1.04
C LYS A 163 8.64 -15.67 -2.24
N GLN A 164 9.17 -15.87 -3.44
CA GLN A 164 8.48 -15.54 -4.70
C GLN A 164 7.54 -16.68 -5.17
N PRO A 165 6.47 -16.36 -5.89
CA PRO A 165 6.01 -14.99 -6.14
C PRO A 165 5.42 -14.36 -4.87
N PHE A 166 5.53 -13.05 -4.75
CA PHE A 166 4.96 -12.34 -3.60
C PHE A 166 4.00 -11.21 -4.00
N TYR A 167 3.14 -10.85 -3.06
CA TYR A 167 2.23 -9.71 -3.09
C TYR A 167 2.47 -8.84 -1.86
N THR A 168 2.71 -7.55 -2.05
CA THR A 168 2.98 -6.61 -0.95
C THR A 168 2.27 -5.29 -1.16
#